data_97c3e8c7fa38bf5d04e58ff789a2f1f4
#
_entry.id   97c3e8c7fa38bf5d04e58ff789a2f1f4
#
_cell.length_a   1.000
_cell.length_b   1.000
_cell.length_c   1.000
_cell.angle_alpha   90.00
_cell.angle_beta   90.00
_cell.angle_gamma   90.00
#
_symmetry.space_group_name_H-M   'P 1'
#
loop_
_entity.id
_entity.type
_entity.pdbx_description
1 polymer ?
#
loop_
_entity_poly.entity_id
_entity_poly.type
_entity_poly.pdbx_seq_one_letter_code
_entity_poly.pdbx_strand_id
1 'polypeptide(L)'
;MSRRQARRSALFALYKWDLTGKVELEPGADEYTRDTVAAVQAEAPELDRRITESAEGWTADRLGVVERNVLRIAIHELEARDDVPPEVAIDEAVTLAKRYASEDAGRLVNGILGRVAREEAA
;
A
#
# COMPACT_ATOMS: atom_id res chain seq x y z
N MET A 1 -18.62 -2.25 -5.83
CA MET A 1 -17.51 -1.33 -5.44
C MET A 1 -16.41 -1.43 -6.47
N SER A 2 -15.86 -0.29 -6.91
CA SER A 2 -14.74 -0.30 -7.84
C SER A 2 -13.45 -0.69 -7.12
N ARG A 3 -12.42 -1.08 -7.89
CA ARG A 3 -11.09 -1.35 -7.31
C ARG A 3 -10.48 -0.14 -6.64
N ARG A 4 -10.74 1.06 -7.17
CA ARG A 4 -10.30 2.31 -6.54
C ARG A 4 -10.95 2.49 -5.17
N GLN A 5 -12.25 2.26 -5.07
CA GLN A 5 -12.96 2.31 -3.79
C GLN A 5 -12.48 1.22 -2.84
N ALA A 6 -12.23 0.02 -3.36
CA ALA A 6 -11.73 -1.10 -2.55
C ALA A 6 -10.34 -0.79 -1.96
N ARG A 7 -9.45 -0.18 -2.75
CA ARG A 7 -8.12 0.22 -2.25
C ARG A 7 -8.22 1.29 -1.17
N ARG A 8 -9.14 2.23 -1.34
CA ARG A 8 -9.38 3.27 -0.33
C ARG A 8 -9.90 2.65 0.97
N SER A 9 -10.87 1.76 0.87
CA SER A 9 -11.39 1.05 2.05
C SER A 9 -10.30 0.24 2.75
N ALA A 10 -9.45 -0.43 1.97
CA ALA A 10 -8.32 -1.18 2.52
C ALA A 10 -7.34 -0.25 3.24
N LEU A 11 -7.04 0.91 2.64
CA LEU A 11 -6.16 1.90 3.27
C LEU A 11 -6.71 2.35 4.63
N PHE A 12 -8.01 2.66 4.70
CA PHE A 12 -8.63 3.11 5.95
C PHE A 12 -8.60 2.03 7.02
N ALA A 13 -8.87 0.78 6.65
CA ALA A 13 -8.82 -0.34 7.59
C ALA A 13 -7.38 -0.57 8.11
N LEU A 14 -6.40 -0.51 7.23
CA LEU A 14 -5.00 -0.70 7.61
C LEU A 14 -4.44 0.48 8.42
N TYR A 15 -4.87 1.69 8.12
CA TYR A 15 -4.55 2.86 8.92
C TYR A 15 -5.00 2.65 10.37
N LYS A 16 -6.23 2.22 10.55
CA LYS A 16 -6.77 1.97 11.88
C LYS A 16 -6.04 0.81 12.57
N TRP A 17 -5.75 -0.25 11.83
CA TRP A 17 -4.99 -1.38 12.34
C TRP A 17 -3.60 -0.95 12.85
N ASP A 18 -2.90 -0.10 12.11
CA ASP A 18 -1.59 0.39 12.52
C ASP A 18 -1.66 1.19 13.83
N LEU A 19 -2.75 1.95 14.03
CA LEU A 19 -2.89 2.79 15.21
C LEU A 19 -3.46 2.06 16.42
N THR A 20 -4.34 1.09 16.21
CA THR A 20 -5.11 0.48 17.31
C THR A 20 -4.86 -1.00 17.48
N GLY A 21 -4.22 -1.66 16.51
CA GLY A 21 -4.06 -3.10 16.50
C GLY A 21 -5.31 -3.87 16.08
N LYS A 22 -6.38 -3.18 15.73
CA LYS A 22 -7.67 -3.80 15.36
C LYS A 22 -8.03 -3.47 13.92
N VAL A 23 -8.55 -4.49 13.21
CA VAL A 23 -9.08 -4.30 11.87
C VAL A 23 -10.59 -4.17 11.95
N GLU A 24 -11.10 -3.11 11.31
CA GLU A 24 -12.54 -2.93 11.12
C GLU A 24 -12.77 -2.68 9.64
N LEU A 25 -13.56 -3.55 9.02
CA LEU A 25 -13.96 -3.38 7.62
C LEU A 25 -15.29 -2.66 7.57
N GLU A 26 -15.47 -1.82 6.56
CA GLU A 26 -16.75 -1.16 6.33
C GLU A 26 -17.84 -2.19 6.04
N PRO A 27 -19.08 -1.96 6.46
CA PRO A 27 -20.19 -2.83 6.07
C PRO A 27 -20.26 -2.89 4.54
N GLY A 28 -20.36 -4.10 4.00
CA GLY A 28 -20.40 -4.30 2.55
C GLY A 28 -19.06 -4.27 1.86
N ALA A 29 -17.94 -4.30 2.61
CA ALA A 29 -16.60 -4.42 2.03
C ALA A 29 -16.55 -5.63 1.08
N ASP A 30 -16.02 -5.43 -0.11
CA ASP A 30 -15.99 -6.48 -1.11
C ASP A 30 -14.81 -7.45 -0.89
N GLU A 31 -14.78 -8.50 -1.71
CA GLU A 31 -13.75 -9.52 -1.63
C GLU A 31 -12.35 -8.93 -1.82
N TYR A 32 -12.20 -8.00 -2.77
CA TYR A 32 -10.90 -7.39 -3.04
C TYR A 32 -10.37 -6.64 -1.81
N THR A 33 -11.22 -5.88 -1.13
CA THR A 33 -10.87 -5.18 0.10
C THR A 33 -10.44 -6.17 1.19
N ARG A 34 -11.22 -7.21 1.40
CA ARG A 34 -10.93 -8.22 2.44
C ARG A 34 -9.62 -8.95 2.15
N ASP A 35 -9.43 -9.37 0.92
CA ASP A 35 -8.22 -10.09 0.51
C ASP A 35 -6.98 -9.20 0.67
N THR A 36 -7.07 -7.95 0.26
CA THR A 36 -5.96 -7.00 0.38
C THR A 36 -5.59 -6.76 1.85
N VAL A 37 -6.57 -6.50 2.70
CA VAL A 37 -6.32 -6.26 4.12
C VAL A 37 -5.70 -7.50 4.77
N ALA A 38 -6.27 -8.68 4.51
CA ALA A 38 -5.76 -9.93 5.09
C ALA A 38 -4.33 -10.21 4.64
N ALA A 39 -4.04 -10.01 3.36
CA ALA A 39 -2.70 -10.24 2.82
C ALA A 39 -1.68 -9.27 3.42
N VAL A 40 -2.02 -8.00 3.50
CA VAL A 40 -1.11 -7.00 4.09
C VAL A 40 -0.82 -7.32 5.55
N GLN A 41 -1.85 -7.68 6.33
CA GLN A 41 -1.64 -8.06 7.72
C GLN A 41 -0.72 -9.27 7.85
N ALA A 42 -0.93 -10.29 7.04
CA ALA A 42 -0.12 -11.50 7.08
C ALA A 42 1.32 -11.26 6.65
N GLU A 43 1.54 -10.36 5.69
CA GLU A 43 2.83 -10.13 5.05
C GLU A 43 3.52 -8.85 5.53
N ALA A 44 2.98 -8.15 6.51
CA ALA A 44 3.47 -6.83 6.90
C ALA A 44 4.98 -6.81 7.22
N PRO A 45 5.57 -7.76 7.94
CA PRO A 45 7.01 -7.73 8.20
C PRO A 45 7.84 -7.76 6.90
N GLU A 46 7.46 -8.60 5.95
CA GLU A 46 8.15 -8.71 4.67
C GLU A 46 7.92 -7.47 3.80
N LEU A 47 6.69 -6.96 3.78
CA LEU A 47 6.38 -5.73 3.05
C LEU A 47 7.18 -4.55 3.60
N ASP A 48 7.28 -4.44 4.92
CA ASP A 48 8.03 -3.38 5.57
C ASP A 48 9.54 -3.49 5.29
N ARG A 49 10.06 -4.72 5.21
CA ARG A 49 11.44 -4.94 4.81
C ARG A 49 11.68 -4.42 3.37
N ARG A 50 10.77 -4.72 2.45
CA ARG A 50 10.86 -4.25 1.07
C ARG A 50 10.80 -2.72 0.99
N ILE A 51 9.91 -2.12 1.77
CA ILE A 51 9.81 -0.66 1.84
C ILE A 51 11.15 -0.06 2.31
N THR A 52 11.69 -0.58 3.40
CA THR A 52 12.93 -0.08 3.99
C THR A 52 14.10 -0.20 3.02
N GLU A 53 14.20 -1.32 2.30
CA GLU A 53 15.26 -1.53 1.31
C GLU A 53 15.20 -0.53 0.16
N SER A 54 13.99 -0.12 -0.22
CA SER A 54 13.79 0.76 -1.37
C SER A 54 13.62 2.24 -1.02
N ALA A 55 13.54 2.57 0.25
CA ALA A 55 13.26 3.93 0.75
C ALA A 55 14.53 4.63 1.23
N GLU A 56 15.52 4.76 0.41
CA GLU A 56 16.83 5.37 0.67
C GLU A 56 16.91 6.23 1.96
N GLY A 57 17.49 5.64 3.03
CA GLY A 57 17.68 6.35 4.29
C GLY A 57 16.49 6.37 5.24
N TRP A 58 15.35 5.78 4.84
CA TRP A 58 14.16 5.71 5.68
C TRP A 58 13.82 4.25 5.99
N THR A 59 13.35 4.01 7.21
CA THR A 59 12.76 2.72 7.56
C THR A 59 11.24 2.83 7.49
N ALA A 60 10.54 1.70 7.27
CA ALA A 60 9.09 1.71 7.13
C ALA A 60 8.38 2.32 8.35
N ASP A 61 8.90 2.10 9.54
CA ASP A 61 8.31 2.62 10.79
C ASP A 61 8.46 4.14 10.94
N ARG A 62 9.36 4.76 10.17
CA ARG A 62 9.54 6.21 10.18
C ARG A 62 8.68 6.95 9.16
N LEU A 63 8.11 6.19 8.22
CA LEU A 63 7.18 6.78 7.27
C LEU A 63 5.84 7.09 7.95
N GLY A 64 5.10 8.04 7.41
CA GLY A 64 3.74 8.31 7.87
C GLY A 64 2.85 7.08 7.69
N VAL A 65 1.79 6.99 8.50
CA VAL A 65 0.90 5.82 8.50
C VAL A 65 0.22 5.65 7.14
N VAL A 66 -0.17 6.75 6.48
CA VAL A 66 -0.78 6.69 5.15
C VAL A 66 0.23 6.16 4.13
N GLU A 67 1.42 6.75 4.06
CA GLU A 67 2.46 6.35 3.11
C GLU A 67 2.82 4.88 3.28
N ARG A 68 3.03 4.45 4.52
CA ARG A 68 3.38 3.06 4.81
C ARG A 68 2.32 2.09 4.31
N ASN A 69 1.05 2.36 4.58
CA ASN A 69 -0.02 1.45 4.18
C ASN A 69 -0.32 1.50 2.69
N VAL A 70 -0.21 2.66 2.07
CA VAL A 70 -0.30 2.77 0.61
C VAL A 70 0.80 1.94 -0.05
N LEU A 71 2.03 2.00 0.46
CA LEU A 71 3.15 1.20 -0.04
C LEU A 71 2.92 -0.29 0.18
N ARG A 72 2.43 -0.70 1.34
CA ARG A 72 2.12 -2.10 1.62
C ARG A 72 1.10 -2.66 0.62
N ILE A 73 0.02 -1.91 0.38
CA ILE A 73 -1.01 -2.32 -0.58
C ILE A 73 -0.41 -2.48 -1.98
N ALA A 74 0.33 -1.48 -2.43
CA ALA A 74 0.88 -1.47 -3.78
C ALA A 74 1.92 -2.57 -3.99
N ILE A 75 2.81 -2.81 -3.03
CA ILE A 75 3.80 -3.87 -3.13
C ILE A 75 3.11 -5.23 -3.17
N HIS A 76 2.08 -5.43 -2.34
CA HIS A 76 1.29 -6.64 -2.41
C HIS A 76 0.70 -6.85 -3.81
N GLU A 77 0.13 -5.81 -4.41
CA GLU A 77 -0.42 -5.90 -5.77
C GLU A 77 0.66 -6.23 -6.80
N LEU A 78 1.81 -5.58 -6.70
CA LEU A 78 2.93 -5.84 -7.61
C LEU A 78 3.41 -7.28 -7.54
N GLU A 79 3.44 -7.86 -6.34
CA GLU A 79 3.98 -9.20 -6.13
C GLU A 79 2.96 -10.32 -6.36
N ALA A 80 1.69 -10.08 -6.03
CA ALA A 80 0.70 -11.14 -5.92
C ALA A 80 -0.51 -11.03 -6.85
N ARG A 81 -0.71 -9.88 -7.51
CA ARG A 81 -1.91 -9.64 -8.32
C ARG A 81 -1.54 -9.50 -9.79
N ASP A 82 -1.52 -10.63 -10.51
CA ASP A 82 -1.22 -10.65 -11.94
C ASP A 82 -2.27 -9.90 -12.77
N ASP A 83 -3.47 -9.74 -12.23
CA ASP A 83 -4.56 -9.02 -12.90
C ASP A 83 -4.45 -7.49 -12.74
N VAL A 84 -3.42 -6.99 -12.02
CA VAL A 84 -3.17 -5.56 -11.87
C VAL A 84 -1.85 -5.21 -12.56
N PRO A 85 -1.89 -4.42 -13.65
CA PRO A 85 -0.64 -3.97 -14.26
C PRO A 85 0.19 -3.13 -13.27
N PRO A 86 1.53 -3.27 -13.29
CA PRO A 86 2.38 -2.52 -12.36
C PRO A 86 2.15 -1.01 -12.38
N GLU A 87 2.00 -0.41 -13.54
CA GLU A 87 1.74 1.03 -13.67
C GLU A 87 0.42 1.44 -13.03
N VAL A 88 -0.58 0.57 -13.03
CA VAL A 88 -1.87 0.85 -12.37
C VAL A 88 -1.69 0.82 -10.85
N ALA A 89 -1.00 -0.19 -10.33
CA ALA A 89 -0.74 -0.29 -8.89
C ALA A 89 0.01 0.95 -8.38
N ILE A 90 1.01 1.39 -9.12
CA ILE A 90 1.81 2.56 -8.75
C ILE A 90 0.97 3.85 -8.83
N ASP A 91 0.27 4.06 -9.92
CA ASP A 91 -0.54 5.27 -10.11
C ASP A 91 -1.64 5.39 -9.05
N GLU A 92 -2.31 4.30 -8.72
CA GLU A 92 -3.35 4.31 -7.70
C GLU A 92 -2.76 4.59 -6.31
N ALA A 93 -1.59 4.05 -6.00
CA ALA A 93 -0.90 4.32 -4.75
C ALA A 93 -0.50 5.78 -4.64
N VAL A 94 0.05 6.36 -5.70
CA VAL A 94 0.43 7.78 -5.73
C VAL A 94 -0.79 8.67 -5.52
N THR A 95 -1.90 8.34 -6.18
CA THR A 95 -3.16 9.09 -6.03
C THR A 95 -3.65 9.07 -4.58
N LEU A 96 -3.62 7.90 -3.94
CA LEU A 96 -4.03 7.79 -2.53
C LEU A 96 -3.11 8.58 -1.61
N ALA A 97 -1.79 8.51 -1.83
CA ALA A 97 -0.83 9.25 -1.03
C ALA A 97 -1.02 10.76 -1.15
N LYS A 98 -1.25 11.26 -2.37
CA LYS A 98 -1.52 12.69 -2.58
C LYS A 98 -2.80 13.14 -1.89
N ARG A 99 -3.83 12.31 -1.98
CA ARG A 99 -5.15 12.67 -1.44
C ARG A 99 -5.19 12.65 0.08
N TYR A 100 -4.59 11.64 0.71
CA TYR A 100 -4.73 11.41 2.14
C TYR A 100 -3.51 11.79 2.96
N ALA A 101 -2.41 12.18 2.33
CA ALA A 101 -1.24 12.69 3.02
C ALA A 101 -0.81 14.04 2.40
N SER A 102 -0.01 14.02 1.32
CA SER A 102 0.49 15.26 0.72
C SER A 102 1.04 15.01 -0.69
N GLU A 103 1.32 16.09 -1.43
CA GLU A 103 2.02 16.00 -2.70
C GLU A 103 3.41 15.38 -2.51
N ASP A 104 4.11 15.74 -1.45
CA ASP A 104 5.42 15.17 -1.14
C ASP A 104 5.33 13.67 -0.88
N ALA A 105 4.29 13.22 -0.20
CA ALA A 105 4.02 11.80 0.01
C ALA A 105 3.82 11.07 -1.32
N GLY A 106 3.11 11.69 -2.26
CA GLY A 106 2.94 11.12 -3.60
C GLY A 106 4.26 10.93 -4.31
N ARG A 107 5.16 11.90 -4.24
CA ARG A 107 6.49 11.79 -4.85
C ARG A 107 7.33 10.70 -4.19
N LEU A 108 7.30 10.62 -2.87
CA LEU A 108 8.01 9.59 -2.12
C LEU A 108 7.53 8.20 -2.50
N VAL A 109 6.22 8.00 -2.51
CA VAL A 109 5.59 6.72 -2.87
C VAL A 109 5.97 6.33 -4.30
N ASN A 110 5.89 7.28 -5.23
CA ASN A 110 6.25 7.00 -6.62
C ASN A 110 7.72 6.55 -6.74
N GLY A 111 8.63 7.21 -6.05
CA GLY A 111 10.05 6.86 -6.08
C GLY A 111 10.33 5.46 -5.52
N ILE A 112 9.73 5.15 -4.37
CA ILE A 112 9.90 3.85 -3.73
C ILE A 112 9.32 2.74 -4.62
N LEU A 113 8.10 2.90 -5.11
CA LEU A 113 7.44 1.88 -5.93
C LEU A 113 8.13 1.72 -7.29
N GLY A 114 8.68 2.79 -7.84
CA GLY A 114 9.49 2.68 -9.06
C GLY A 114 10.70 1.78 -8.86
N ARG A 115 11.38 1.89 -7.72
CA ARG A 115 12.50 1.01 -7.39
C ARG A 115 12.06 -0.43 -7.16
N VAL A 116 10.97 -0.63 -6.40
CA VAL A 116 10.41 -1.97 -6.18
C VAL A 116 10.05 -2.64 -7.51
N ALA A 117 9.37 -1.93 -8.40
CA ALA A 117 8.96 -2.48 -9.69
C ALA A 117 10.17 -2.86 -10.56
N ARG A 118 11.24 -2.07 -10.52
CA ARG A 118 12.48 -2.41 -11.26
C ARG A 118 13.14 -3.68 -10.70
N GLU A 119 13.14 -3.84 -9.39
CA GLU A 119 13.67 -5.06 -8.75
C GLU A 119 12.83 -6.29 -9.11
N GLU A 120 11.51 -6.15 -9.15
CA GLU A 120 10.61 -7.24 -9.54
C GLU A 120 10.84 -7.67 -10.99
N ALA A 121 11.16 -6.72 -11.87
CA ALA A 121 11.36 -6.98 -13.29
C ALA A 121 12.75 -7.55 -13.60
N ALA A 122 13.69 -7.44 -12.67
CA ALA A 122 15.08 -7.87 -12.89
C ALA A 122 15.26 -9.39 -12.89
#